data_8f1ccfb6c0c701907132647f9ec8106a
#
_entry.id   8f1ccfb6c0c701907132647f9ec8106a
#
_cell.length_a   1.000
_cell.length_b   1.000
_cell.length_c   1.000
_cell.angle_alpha   90.00
_cell.angle_beta   90.00
_cell.angle_gamma   90.00
#
_symmetry.space_group_name_H-M   'P 1'
#
loop_
_entity.id
_entity.type
_entity.pdbx_description
1 polymer ?
#
loop_
_entity_poly.entity_id
_entity_poly.type
_entity_poly.pdbx_seq_one_letter_code
_entity_poly.pdbx_strand_id
1 'polypeptide(L)'
;GAKNEALQVICTTILTDEPVRITNVPDILDVNNLIKLLQEIGVKVTKHSRHDYTFQSDELKLDYLDSLEFVKKCSSLRGSVLMIGPLLGRCGKATIAQPGGDKIGRRRLDTHFLGFKYLGANFVHDDERNVYQIQAKKLKGCYMLLDEASVTGTANIIMASVLAKGTTTIYNAACEPYIQQLCHLLNAMGAQISGIASNLLTIVGVDKLHGAEHRILPDMIEVG
;
A
#
# COMPACT_ATOMS: atom_id res chain seq x y z
N GLY A 1 -18.87 -1.06 -0.48
CA GLY A 1 -17.75 -0.12 -0.69
C GLY A 1 -16.94 -0.42 -1.94
N ALA A 2 -16.20 0.56 -2.41
CA ALA A 2 -15.39 0.45 -3.60
C ALA A 2 -14.19 -0.51 -3.38
N LYS A 3 -14.03 -1.50 -4.27
CA LYS A 3 -12.96 -2.51 -4.19
C LYS A 3 -11.58 -1.86 -4.22
N ASN A 4 -11.35 -0.97 -5.18
CA ASN A 4 -10.02 -0.38 -5.39
C ASN A 4 -9.59 0.52 -4.22
N GLU A 5 -10.53 1.21 -3.58
CA GLU A 5 -10.28 1.96 -2.36
C GLU A 5 -9.99 1.02 -1.19
N ALA A 6 -10.81 -0.03 -1.01
CA ALA A 6 -10.65 -0.99 0.08
C ALA A 6 -9.25 -1.60 0.11
N LEU A 7 -8.75 -2.07 -1.04
CA LEU A 7 -7.42 -2.68 -1.14
C LEU A 7 -6.30 -1.70 -0.72
N GLN A 8 -6.45 -0.40 -1.03
CA GLN A 8 -5.47 0.62 -0.69
C GLN A 8 -5.54 1.00 0.80
N VAL A 9 -6.75 1.38 1.28
CA VAL A 9 -6.88 1.86 2.66
C VAL A 9 -6.66 0.78 3.72
N ILE A 10 -6.95 -0.48 3.40
CA ILE A 10 -6.62 -1.61 4.29
C ILE A 10 -5.11 -1.77 4.43
N CYS A 11 -4.35 -1.58 3.36
CA CYS A 11 -2.88 -1.66 3.42
C CYS A 11 -2.25 -0.51 4.23
N THR A 12 -2.90 0.68 4.35
CA THR A 12 -2.37 1.77 5.18
C THR A 12 -2.27 1.40 6.65
N THR A 13 -3.06 0.44 7.11
CA THR A 13 -3.07 -0.01 8.51
C THR A 13 -1.72 -0.59 8.95
N ILE A 14 -0.87 -1.01 8.02
CA ILE A 14 0.51 -1.43 8.27
C ILE A 14 1.39 -0.25 8.75
N LEU A 15 1.05 0.99 8.38
CA LEU A 15 1.88 2.17 8.64
C LEU A 15 1.89 2.64 10.10
N THR A 16 0.99 2.14 10.95
CA THR A 16 0.89 2.51 12.37
C THR A 16 0.74 1.28 13.26
N ASP A 17 1.14 1.38 14.51
CA ASP A 17 0.88 0.39 15.56
C ASP A 17 -0.46 0.63 16.27
N GLU A 18 -1.10 1.77 16.01
CA GLU A 18 -2.38 2.13 16.60
C GLU A 18 -3.56 1.55 15.79
N PRO A 19 -4.73 1.35 16.45
CA PRO A 19 -5.91 0.84 15.76
C PRO A 19 -6.42 1.77 14.67
N VAL A 20 -6.72 1.22 13.49
CA VAL A 20 -7.38 1.90 12.37
C VAL A 20 -8.70 1.20 12.10
N ARG A 21 -9.81 1.94 12.20
CA ARG A 21 -11.15 1.41 11.91
C ARG A 21 -11.57 1.76 10.49
N ILE A 22 -12.00 0.76 9.74
CA ILE A 22 -12.45 0.92 8.36
C ILE A 22 -13.85 0.35 8.24
N THR A 23 -14.80 1.20 7.80
CA THR A 23 -16.20 0.85 7.60
C THR A 23 -16.59 0.82 6.12
N ASN A 24 -17.73 0.22 5.81
CA ASN A 24 -18.20 -0.02 4.44
C ASN A 24 -17.23 -0.87 3.60
N VAL A 25 -16.52 -1.77 4.25
CA VAL A 25 -15.60 -2.72 3.58
C VAL A 25 -16.42 -3.67 2.71
N PRO A 26 -16.13 -3.81 1.39
CA PRO A 26 -16.85 -4.75 0.53
C PRO A 26 -16.50 -6.19 0.90
N ASP A 27 -17.56 -7.03 1.01
CA ASP A 27 -17.41 -8.45 1.31
C ASP A 27 -17.24 -9.24 -0.01
N ILE A 28 -16.04 -9.15 -0.57
CA ILE A 28 -15.64 -9.80 -1.83
C ILE A 28 -14.36 -10.59 -1.64
N LEU A 29 -14.12 -11.56 -2.52
CA LEU A 29 -13.03 -12.53 -2.38
C LEU A 29 -11.65 -11.87 -2.26
N ASP A 30 -11.34 -10.90 -3.11
CA ASP A 30 -10.03 -10.25 -3.13
C ASP A 30 -9.74 -9.48 -1.83
N VAL A 31 -10.74 -8.78 -1.30
CA VAL A 31 -10.61 -8.02 -0.03
C VAL A 31 -10.49 -8.99 1.15
N ASN A 32 -11.30 -10.05 1.17
CA ASN A 32 -11.23 -11.06 2.22
C ASN A 32 -9.89 -11.80 2.22
N ASN A 33 -9.33 -12.08 1.04
CA ASN A 33 -8.01 -12.71 0.92
C ASN A 33 -6.89 -11.75 1.36
N LEU A 34 -6.99 -10.45 1.06
CA LEU A 34 -6.04 -9.45 1.55
C LEU A 34 -6.08 -9.36 3.08
N ILE A 35 -7.28 -9.34 3.68
CA ILE A 35 -7.43 -9.33 5.15
C ILE A 35 -6.77 -10.56 5.79
N LYS A 36 -6.98 -11.74 5.21
CA LYS A 36 -6.32 -12.98 5.69
C LYS A 36 -4.80 -12.88 5.59
N LEU A 37 -4.28 -12.37 4.47
CA LEU A 37 -2.84 -12.19 4.28
C LEU A 37 -2.24 -11.22 5.29
N LEU A 38 -2.96 -10.12 5.62
CA LEU A 38 -2.55 -9.20 6.68
C LEU A 38 -2.53 -9.85 8.06
N GLN A 39 -3.51 -10.69 8.38
CA GLN A 39 -3.51 -11.46 9.65
C GLN A 39 -2.28 -12.39 9.76
N GLU A 40 -1.88 -13.01 8.66
CA GLU A 40 -0.71 -13.89 8.63
C GLU A 40 0.60 -13.15 8.89
N ILE A 41 0.75 -11.93 8.40
CA ILE A 41 1.91 -11.07 8.70
C ILE A 41 1.84 -10.41 10.09
N GLY A 42 0.80 -10.70 10.88
CA GLY A 42 0.69 -10.27 12.27
C GLY A 42 -0.27 -9.12 12.54
N VAL A 43 -1.02 -8.64 11.54
CA VAL A 43 -2.06 -7.62 11.77
C VAL A 43 -3.22 -8.23 12.56
N LYS A 44 -3.54 -7.65 13.70
CA LYS A 44 -4.73 -8.02 14.49
C LYS A 44 -5.96 -7.42 13.83
N VAL A 45 -6.93 -8.26 13.50
CA VAL A 45 -8.16 -7.84 12.82
C VAL A 45 -9.37 -8.15 13.71
N THR A 46 -10.09 -7.12 14.11
CA THR A 46 -11.36 -7.23 14.84
C THR A 46 -12.50 -6.93 13.89
N LYS A 47 -13.36 -7.92 13.67
CA LYS A 47 -14.57 -7.77 12.85
C LYS A 47 -15.74 -7.38 13.74
N HIS A 48 -16.27 -6.16 13.59
CA HIS A 48 -17.44 -5.66 14.32
C HIS A 48 -18.76 -6.04 13.62
N SER A 49 -18.74 -6.03 12.29
CA SER A 49 -19.87 -6.46 11.45
C SER A 49 -19.37 -6.94 10.09
N ARG A 50 -20.30 -7.29 9.19
CA ARG A 50 -19.96 -7.74 7.82
C ARG A 50 -19.08 -6.75 7.06
N HIS A 51 -19.22 -5.44 7.34
CA HIS A 51 -18.58 -4.36 6.61
C HIS A 51 -17.78 -3.39 7.50
N ASP A 52 -17.48 -3.79 8.76
CA ASP A 52 -16.84 -2.94 9.76
C ASP A 52 -15.73 -3.70 10.46
N TYR A 53 -14.52 -3.20 10.35
CA TYR A 53 -13.30 -3.85 10.83
C TYR A 53 -12.37 -2.84 11.51
N THR A 54 -11.68 -3.29 12.57
CA THR A 54 -10.53 -2.60 13.13
C THR A 54 -9.27 -3.42 12.88
N PHE A 55 -8.24 -2.76 12.40
CA PHE A 55 -6.93 -3.33 12.12
C PHE A 55 -5.90 -2.72 13.08
N GLN A 56 -5.01 -3.54 13.62
CA GLN A 56 -3.90 -3.08 14.46
C GLN A 56 -2.62 -3.83 14.11
N SER A 57 -1.57 -3.10 13.76
CA SER A 57 -0.29 -3.63 13.27
C SER A 57 0.83 -3.37 14.28
N ASP A 58 0.62 -3.72 15.54
CA ASP A 58 1.57 -3.53 16.65
C ASP A 58 2.73 -4.56 16.63
N GLU A 59 2.49 -5.78 16.13
CA GLU A 59 3.45 -6.88 16.09
C GLU A 59 3.51 -7.56 14.72
N LEU A 60 4.28 -6.98 13.78
CA LEU A 60 4.44 -7.54 12.44
C LEU A 60 5.50 -8.65 12.42
N LYS A 61 5.18 -9.77 11.76
CA LYS A 61 6.05 -10.94 11.58
C LYS A 61 6.90 -10.77 10.31
N LEU A 62 7.95 -9.96 10.38
CA LEU A 62 8.76 -9.61 9.20
C LEU A 62 9.50 -10.81 8.59
N ASP A 63 9.85 -11.82 9.39
CA ASP A 63 10.50 -13.04 8.88
C ASP A 63 9.56 -13.89 8.02
N TYR A 64 8.24 -13.79 8.23
CA TYR A 64 7.25 -14.48 7.43
C TYR A 64 7.20 -13.95 5.98
N LEU A 65 7.57 -12.69 5.74
CA LEU A 65 7.61 -12.09 4.41
C LEU A 65 8.58 -12.81 3.45
N ASP A 66 9.58 -13.51 3.99
CA ASP A 66 10.55 -14.28 3.20
C ASP A 66 10.14 -15.75 3.01
N SER A 67 9.02 -16.18 3.59
CA SER A 67 8.56 -17.56 3.48
C SER A 67 8.02 -17.87 2.07
N LEU A 68 8.24 -19.10 1.60
CA LEU A 68 7.68 -19.57 0.34
C LEU A 68 6.14 -19.54 0.36
N GLU A 69 5.54 -19.73 1.52
CA GLU A 69 4.09 -19.68 1.71
C GLU A 69 3.55 -18.27 1.44
N PHE A 70 4.17 -17.24 2.03
CA PHE A 70 3.81 -15.84 1.81
C PHE A 70 3.96 -15.47 0.33
N VAL A 71 5.11 -15.80 -0.28
CA VAL A 71 5.38 -15.53 -1.69
C VAL A 71 4.32 -16.15 -2.60
N LYS A 72 3.95 -17.42 -2.36
CA LYS A 72 2.91 -18.12 -3.12
C LYS A 72 1.54 -17.45 -2.99
N LYS A 73 1.17 -17.01 -1.80
CA LYS A 73 -0.10 -16.29 -1.55
C LYS A 73 -0.11 -14.92 -2.23
N CYS A 74 0.98 -14.17 -2.13
CA CYS A 74 1.12 -12.88 -2.82
C CYS A 74 1.02 -13.03 -4.34
N SER A 75 1.62 -14.05 -4.93
CA SER A 75 1.56 -14.27 -6.39
C SER A 75 0.14 -14.58 -6.88
N SER A 76 -0.72 -15.15 -6.04
CA SER A 76 -2.12 -15.46 -6.36
C SER A 76 -3.08 -14.29 -6.07
N LEU A 77 -2.67 -13.31 -5.28
CA LEU A 77 -3.48 -12.16 -4.88
C LEU A 77 -2.89 -10.86 -5.41
N ARG A 78 -3.49 -10.33 -6.46
CA ARG A 78 -3.01 -9.12 -7.14
C ARG A 78 -2.93 -7.88 -6.24
N GLY A 79 -3.88 -7.74 -5.30
CA GLY A 79 -3.91 -6.64 -4.33
C GLY A 79 -2.75 -6.64 -3.34
N SER A 80 -2.02 -7.76 -3.20
CA SER A 80 -0.86 -7.88 -2.29
C SER A 80 0.27 -6.91 -2.63
N VAL A 81 0.38 -6.47 -3.88
CA VAL A 81 1.36 -5.46 -4.31
C VAL A 81 1.25 -4.17 -3.49
N LEU A 82 0.04 -3.81 -3.03
CA LEU A 82 -0.20 -2.59 -2.23
C LEU A 82 0.36 -2.65 -0.81
N MET A 83 0.80 -3.82 -0.34
CA MET A 83 1.48 -3.97 0.95
C MET A 83 2.94 -3.51 0.91
N ILE A 84 3.54 -3.42 -0.28
CA ILE A 84 4.99 -3.12 -0.43
C ILE A 84 5.30 -1.73 0.09
N GLY A 85 4.55 -0.72 -0.34
CA GLY A 85 4.75 0.67 0.09
C GLY A 85 4.76 0.84 1.60
N PRO A 86 3.71 0.43 2.32
CA PRO A 86 3.65 0.55 3.77
C PRO A 86 4.68 -0.31 4.51
N LEU A 87 4.96 -1.53 4.07
CA LEU A 87 6.01 -2.37 4.66
C LEU A 87 7.40 -1.72 4.50
N LEU A 88 7.70 -1.21 3.32
CA LEU A 88 8.96 -0.52 3.06
C LEU A 88 9.07 0.79 3.85
N GLY A 89 8.01 1.58 3.88
CA GLY A 89 7.96 2.86 4.60
C GLY A 89 8.16 2.73 6.10
N ARG A 90 7.48 1.75 6.74
CA ARG A 90 7.55 1.55 8.19
C ARG A 90 8.66 0.60 8.61
N CYS A 91 8.81 -0.54 7.91
CA CYS A 91 9.69 -1.62 8.33
C CYS A 91 11.02 -1.65 7.57
N GLY A 92 11.16 -0.88 6.49
CA GLY A 92 12.36 -0.85 5.66
C GLY A 92 12.58 -2.13 4.84
N LYS A 93 11.61 -3.04 4.80
CA LYS A 93 11.70 -4.32 4.11
C LYS A 93 10.36 -4.73 3.53
N ALA A 94 10.38 -5.20 2.29
CA ALA A 94 9.25 -5.82 1.63
C ALA A 94 9.74 -6.92 0.68
N THR A 95 8.88 -7.91 0.41
CA THR A 95 9.17 -8.98 -0.56
C THR A 95 8.02 -9.02 -1.57
N ILE A 96 8.36 -9.11 -2.84
CA ILE A 96 7.40 -9.25 -3.93
C ILE A 96 7.73 -10.48 -4.76
N ALA A 97 6.75 -11.35 -4.97
CA ALA A 97 6.86 -12.41 -5.96
C ALA A 97 6.97 -11.79 -7.36
N GLN A 98 7.85 -12.31 -8.19
CA GLN A 98 7.85 -11.92 -9.60
C GLN A 98 6.49 -12.28 -10.20
N PRO A 99 5.78 -11.33 -10.80
CA PRO A 99 4.47 -11.61 -11.35
C PRO A 99 4.59 -12.69 -12.42
N GLY A 100 3.96 -13.85 -12.19
CA GLY A 100 3.79 -14.87 -13.21
C GLY A 100 3.04 -14.28 -14.41
N GLY A 101 3.35 -14.75 -15.62
CA GLY A 101 2.74 -14.27 -16.85
C GLY A 101 1.21 -14.33 -16.77
N ASP A 102 0.59 -13.17 -16.71
CA ASP A 102 -0.86 -13.05 -16.64
C ASP A 102 -1.45 -13.22 -18.06
N LYS A 103 -2.49 -14.03 -18.17
CA LYS A 103 -3.19 -14.27 -19.44
C LYS A 103 -3.93 -13.04 -19.99
N ILE A 104 -4.02 -11.96 -19.21
CA ILE A 104 -4.74 -10.73 -19.55
C ILE A 104 -3.80 -9.51 -19.48
N GLY A 105 -2.74 -9.49 -20.31
CA GLY A 105 -1.84 -8.35 -20.48
C GLY A 105 -0.80 -8.17 -19.37
N ARG A 106 0.40 -7.79 -19.77
CA ARG A 106 1.49 -7.40 -18.87
C ARG A 106 1.13 -6.10 -18.16
N ARG A 107 0.60 -6.15 -16.96
CA ARG A 107 0.58 -4.96 -16.10
C ARG A 107 1.96 -4.83 -15.48
N ARG A 108 2.67 -3.82 -15.94
CA ARG A 108 4.03 -3.52 -15.51
C ARG A 108 4.02 -3.08 -14.04
N LEU A 109 4.96 -3.59 -13.25
CA LEU A 109 5.28 -3.08 -11.92
C LEU A 109 6.38 -1.99 -11.99
N ASP A 110 6.73 -1.57 -13.21
CA ASP A 110 7.84 -0.65 -13.46
C ASP A 110 7.67 0.66 -12.69
N THR A 111 6.46 1.23 -12.67
CA THR A 111 6.16 2.45 -11.92
C THR A 111 6.37 2.29 -10.41
N HIS A 112 6.00 1.14 -9.83
CA HIS A 112 6.25 0.84 -8.42
C HIS A 112 7.75 0.80 -8.13
N PHE A 113 8.51 0.05 -8.94
CA PHE A 113 9.96 -0.09 -8.78
C PHE A 113 10.68 1.23 -8.98
N LEU A 114 10.27 1.99 -9.99
CA LEU A 114 10.81 3.32 -10.27
C LEU A 114 10.63 4.25 -9.05
N GLY A 115 9.42 4.33 -8.52
CA GLY A 115 9.12 5.15 -7.36
C GLY A 115 9.91 4.75 -6.11
N PHE A 116 10.00 3.46 -5.80
CA PHE A 116 10.79 2.99 -4.66
C PHE A 116 12.28 3.23 -4.84
N LYS A 117 12.80 3.09 -6.06
CA LYS A 117 14.19 3.40 -6.39
C LYS A 117 14.50 4.88 -6.21
N TYR A 118 13.60 5.77 -6.63
CA TYR A 118 13.73 7.21 -6.39
C TYR A 118 13.75 7.54 -4.89
N LEU A 119 12.97 6.84 -4.08
CA LEU A 119 12.98 6.98 -2.62
C LEU A 119 14.21 6.37 -1.94
N GLY A 120 15.11 5.74 -2.71
CA GLY A 120 16.37 5.18 -2.22
C GLY A 120 16.30 3.74 -1.75
N ALA A 121 15.30 2.97 -2.19
CA ALA A 121 15.22 1.54 -1.93
C ALA A 121 16.19 0.74 -2.82
N ASN A 122 16.75 -0.32 -2.27
CA ASN A 122 17.56 -1.30 -2.98
C ASN A 122 16.74 -2.55 -3.30
N PHE A 123 17.00 -3.14 -4.46
CA PHE A 123 16.34 -4.34 -4.94
C PHE A 123 17.37 -5.46 -5.08
N VAL A 124 17.06 -6.60 -4.50
CA VAL A 124 17.85 -7.83 -4.64
C VAL A 124 16.93 -8.89 -5.22
N HIS A 125 17.30 -9.43 -6.37
CA HIS A 125 16.59 -10.57 -6.96
C HIS A 125 17.10 -11.86 -6.34
N ASP A 126 16.19 -12.70 -5.86
CA ASP A 126 16.46 -14.04 -5.38
C ASP A 126 15.99 -15.00 -6.49
N ASP A 127 16.95 -15.53 -7.25
CA ASP A 127 16.70 -16.41 -8.41
C ASP A 127 16.08 -17.74 -7.99
N GLU A 128 16.43 -18.25 -6.79
CA GLU A 128 15.92 -19.55 -6.31
C GLU A 128 14.43 -19.49 -5.99
N ARG A 129 13.99 -18.38 -5.38
CA ARG A 129 12.60 -18.18 -4.99
C ARG A 129 11.79 -17.39 -6.01
N ASN A 130 12.45 -16.82 -7.01
CA ASN A 130 11.87 -15.95 -8.02
C ASN A 130 11.12 -14.75 -7.40
N VAL A 131 11.79 -14.06 -6.47
CA VAL A 131 11.27 -12.89 -5.76
C VAL A 131 12.24 -11.72 -5.80
N TYR A 132 11.69 -10.51 -5.66
CA TYR A 132 12.46 -9.33 -5.36
C TYR A 132 12.35 -9.01 -3.87
N GLN A 133 13.48 -8.93 -3.19
CA GLN A 133 13.57 -8.33 -1.86
C GLN A 133 13.86 -6.85 -2.02
N ILE A 134 13.03 -6.02 -1.41
CA ILE A 134 13.14 -4.57 -1.45
C ILE A 134 13.51 -4.11 -0.05
N GLN A 135 14.59 -3.33 0.07
CA GLN A 135 15.11 -2.91 1.36
C GLN A 135 15.53 -1.45 1.34
N ALA A 136 15.31 -0.74 2.44
CA ALA A 136 15.82 0.59 2.68
C ALA A 136 16.11 0.80 4.16
N LYS A 137 17.28 1.34 4.51
CA LYS A 137 17.55 1.75 5.89
C LYS A 137 16.64 2.90 6.31
N LYS A 138 16.45 3.86 5.43
CA LYS A 138 15.52 4.99 5.55
C LYS A 138 15.22 5.51 4.15
N LEU A 139 13.95 5.58 3.82
CA LEU A 139 13.51 6.22 2.58
C LEU A 139 13.73 7.74 2.67
N LYS A 140 14.05 8.34 1.52
CA LYS A 140 14.30 9.78 1.40
C LYS A 140 13.37 10.38 0.36
N GLY A 141 12.72 11.47 0.72
CA GLY A 141 11.90 12.24 -0.19
C GLY A 141 12.71 12.78 -1.36
N CYS A 142 12.05 12.86 -2.50
CA CYS A 142 12.63 13.33 -3.75
C CYS A 142 11.53 13.88 -4.68
N TYR A 143 11.94 14.57 -5.73
CA TYR A 143 11.05 14.88 -6.85
C TYR A 143 11.06 13.72 -7.83
N MET A 144 9.88 13.27 -8.26
CA MET A 144 9.75 12.22 -9.27
C MET A 144 8.67 12.56 -10.29
N LEU A 145 8.96 12.22 -11.54
CA LEU A 145 8.00 12.20 -12.64
C LEU A 145 7.68 10.73 -12.93
N LEU A 146 6.41 10.34 -12.79
CA LEU A 146 5.96 9.01 -13.16
C LEU A 146 5.79 8.91 -14.68
N ASP A 147 6.24 7.81 -15.26
CA ASP A 147 6.12 7.48 -16.68
C ASP A 147 4.67 7.24 -17.12
N GLU A 148 3.83 6.81 -16.18
CA GLU A 148 2.38 6.66 -16.36
C GLU A 148 1.63 7.05 -15.08
N ALA A 149 0.37 7.48 -15.20
CA ALA A 149 -0.52 7.74 -14.08
C ALA A 149 -1.10 6.42 -13.53
N SER A 150 -0.20 5.55 -13.03
CA SER A 150 -0.58 4.27 -12.44
C SER A 150 -1.25 4.46 -11.09
N VAL A 151 -2.49 3.98 -10.94
CA VAL A 151 -3.24 4.07 -9.67
C VAL A 151 -2.53 3.33 -8.56
N THR A 152 -2.21 2.04 -8.76
CA THR A 152 -1.55 1.22 -7.74
C THR A 152 -0.11 1.65 -7.48
N GLY A 153 0.60 2.12 -8.52
CA GLY A 153 1.93 2.70 -8.40
C GLY A 153 1.91 3.96 -7.55
N THR A 154 1.01 4.90 -7.87
CA THR A 154 0.82 6.13 -7.09
C THR A 154 0.48 5.81 -5.63
N ALA A 155 -0.47 4.91 -5.37
CA ALA A 155 -0.86 4.52 -4.01
C ALA A 155 0.32 3.98 -3.21
N ASN A 156 1.11 3.08 -3.79
CA ASN A 156 2.28 2.50 -3.13
C ASN A 156 3.37 3.54 -2.83
N ILE A 157 3.64 4.43 -3.77
CA ILE A 157 4.62 5.50 -3.59
C ILE A 157 4.17 6.47 -2.50
N ILE A 158 2.90 6.84 -2.45
CA ILE A 158 2.33 7.67 -1.38
C ILE A 158 2.55 6.99 -0.03
N MET A 159 2.15 5.72 0.12
CA MET A 159 2.26 4.97 1.37
C MET A 159 3.73 4.79 1.82
N ALA A 160 4.67 4.66 0.90
CA ALA A 160 6.09 4.62 1.23
C ALA A 160 6.65 6.00 1.65
N SER A 161 6.10 7.08 1.07
CA SER A 161 6.63 8.44 1.22
C SER A 161 6.23 9.11 2.52
N VAL A 162 5.08 8.75 3.11
CA VAL A 162 4.55 9.44 4.32
C VAL A 162 5.47 9.33 5.54
N LEU A 163 6.32 8.29 5.61
CA LEU A 163 7.34 8.10 6.64
C LEU A 163 8.78 8.33 6.13
N ALA A 164 8.96 8.76 4.89
CA ALA A 164 10.27 9.06 4.33
C ALA A 164 10.86 10.36 4.92
N LYS A 165 12.18 10.47 4.97
CA LYS A 165 12.84 11.69 5.43
C LYS A 165 12.76 12.79 4.37
N GLY A 166 12.23 13.94 4.73
CA GLY A 166 12.13 15.11 3.84
C GLY A 166 10.83 15.15 3.07
N THR A 167 10.85 15.78 1.90
CA THR A 167 9.66 16.02 1.08
C THR A 167 9.72 15.21 -0.21
N THR A 168 8.63 14.52 -0.53
CA THR A 168 8.44 13.84 -1.82
C THR A 168 7.44 14.62 -2.66
N THR A 169 7.81 14.91 -3.91
CA THR A 169 6.91 15.49 -4.90
C THR A 169 6.70 14.48 -6.02
N ILE A 170 5.45 14.12 -6.27
CA ILE A 170 5.07 13.16 -7.32
C ILE A 170 4.34 13.93 -8.40
N TYR A 171 4.92 14.03 -9.59
CA TYR A 171 4.29 14.56 -10.78
C TYR A 171 3.77 13.43 -11.67
N ASN A 172 2.67 13.65 -12.36
CA ASN A 172 1.90 12.66 -13.09
C ASN A 172 1.33 11.55 -12.18
N ALA A 173 0.99 11.91 -10.95
CA ALA A 173 0.28 11.02 -10.04
C ALA A 173 -1.14 10.73 -10.54
N ALA A 174 -1.64 9.52 -10.28
CA ALA A 174 -3.05 9.22 -10.43
C ALA A 174 -3.88 10.07 -9.46
N CYS A 175 -5.07 10.51 -9.86
CA CYS A 175 -5.92 11.41 -9.07
C CYS A 175 -7.38 10.94 -8.94
N GLU A 176 -7.64 9.67 -9.21
CA GLU A 176 -8.95 9.05 -9.06
C GLU A 176 -9.47 9.16 -7.62
N PRO A 177 -10.80 9.10 -7.40
CA PRO A 177 -11.40 9.26 -6.08
C PRO A 177 -10.80 8.37 -5.00
N TYR A 178 -10.43 7.12 -5.31
CA TYR A 178 -9.80 6.23 -4.32
C TYR A 178 -8.37 6.64 -3.95
N ILE A 179 -7.61 7.32 -4.83
CA ILE A 179 -6.33 7.94 -4.45
C ILE A 179 -6.56 9.14 -3.53
N GLN A 180 -7.59 9.93 -3.80
CA GLN A 180 -7.97 11.05 -2.93
C GLN A 180 -8.35 10.54 -1.53
N GLN A 181 -9.16 9.47 -1.46
CA GLN A 181 -9.56 8.86 -0.19
C GLN A 181 -8.37 8.25 0.58
N LEU A 182 -7.43 7.63 -0.12
CA LEU A 182 -6.17 7.19 0.46
C LEU A 182 -5.41 8.35 1.12
N CYS A 183 -5.26 9.48 0.41
CA CYS A 183 -4.61 10.67 0.93
C CYS A 183 -5.35 11.27 2.13
N HIS A 184 -6.69 11.30 2.10
CA HIS A 184 -7.50 11.79 3.21
C HIS A 184 -7.37 10.91 4.45
N LEU A 185 -7.38 9.58 4.30
CA LEU A 185 -7.12 8.67 5.42
C LEU A 185 -5.72 8.88 5.99
N LEU A 186 -4.69 8.93 5.15
CA LEU A 186 -3.32 9.16 5.60
C LEU A 186 -3.16 10.49 6.33
N ASN A 187 -3.78 11.59 5.85
CA ASN A 187 -3.79 12.86 6.55
C ASN A 187 -4.53 12.78 7.89
N ALA A 188 -5.64 12.03 7.97
CA ALA A 188 -6.33 11.75 9.23
C ALA A 188 -5.46 10.93 10.21
N MET A 189 -4.53 10.13 9.70
CA MET A 189 -3.52 9.39 10.48
C MET A 189 -2.29 10.25 10.85
N GLY A 190 -2.25 11.53 10.46
CA GLY A 190 -1.16 12.45 10.78
C GLY A 190 -0.13 12.67 9.68
N ALA A 191 -0.35 12.15 8.47
CA ALA A 191 0.49 12.47 7.32
C ALA A 191 0.28 13.93 6.86
N GLN A 192 1.20 14.42 6.05
CA GLN A 192 1.18 15.77 5.48
C GLN A 192 1.21 15.71 3.96
N ILE A 193 0.04 15.49 3.36
CA ILE A 193 -0.15 15.36 1.91
C ILE A 193 -0.95 16.56 1.40
N SER A 194 -0.45 17.23 0.39
CA SER A 194 -1.10 18.33 -0.33
C SER A 194 -1.15 18.08 -1.83
N GLY A 195 -1.99 18.84 -2.55
CA GLY A 195 -2.22 18.64 -3.99
C GLY A 195 -3.21 17.51 -4.29
N ILE A 196 -4.00 17.08 -3.31
CA ILE A 196 -5.02 16.02 -3.45
C ILE A 196 -6.01 16.44 -4.54
N ALA A 197 -6.44 15.47 -5.35
CA ALA A 197 -7.28 15.64 -6.53
C ALA A 197 -6.56 16.30 -7.75
N SER A 198 -5.24 16.43 -7.69
CA SER A 198 -4.42 16.84 -8.83
C SER A 198 -3.38 15.76 -9.16
N ASN A 199 -2.72 15.92 -10.31
CA ASN A 199 -1.61 15.04 -10.72
C ASN A 199 -0.26 15.43 -10.12
N LEU A 200 -0.23 16.41 -9.22
CA LEU A 200 0.97 16.88 -8.52
C LEU A 200 0.75 16.79 -7.00
N LEU A 201 1.30 15.76 -6.40
CA LEU A 201 1.22 15.53 -4.96
C LEU A 201 2.53 15.95 -4.28
N THR A 202 2.41 16.58 -3.11
CA THR A 202 3.53 16.90 -2.23
C THR A 202 3.30 16.23 -0.87
N ILE A 203 4.27 15.45 -0.42
CA ILE A 203 4.21 14.67 0.81
C ILE A 203 5.41 15.07 1.69
N VAL A 204 5.15 15.68 2.83
CA VAL A 204 6.18 15.92 3.83
C VAL A 204 6.21 14.74 4.78
N GLY A 205 7.33 14.03 4.84
CA GLY A 205 7.47 12.85 5.68
C GLY A 205 7.37 13.19 7.17
N VAL A 206 6.73 12.30 7.92
CA VAL A 206 6.58 12.39 9.38
C VAL A 206 7.25 11.21 10.06
N ASP A 207 7.56 11.33 11.35
CA ASP A 207 8.26 10.27 12.09
C ASP A 207 7.33 9.09 12.42
N LYS A 208 6.05 9.36 12.69
CA LYS A 208 5.05 8.38 13.10
C LYS A 208 3.66 8.79 12.63
N LEU A 209 2.85 7.79 12.27
CA LEU A 209 1.41 7.93 12.07
C LEU A 209 0.65 7.35 13.28
N HIS A 210 -0.57 7.81 13.48
CA HIS A 210 -1.49 7.36 14.53
C HIS A 210 -2.74 6.70 13.94
N GLY A 211 -3.58 6.12 14.81
CA GLY A 211 -4.86 5.52 14.42
C GLY A 211 -5.85 6.55 13.88
N ALA A 212 -6.79 6.08 13.08
CA ALA A 212 -7.89 6.87 12.51
C ALA A 212 -9.09 6.00 12.20
N GLU A 213 -10.21 6.64 11.85
CA GLU A 213 -11.39 5.99 11.29
C GLU A 213 -11.60 6.43 9.84
N HIS A 214 -12.03 5.50 8.99
CA HIS A 214 -12.32 5.76 7.59
C HIS A 214 -13.54 4.99 7.12
N ARG A 215 -14.35 5.64 6.28
CA ARG A 215 -15.47 5.02 5.59
C ARG A 215 -15.20 4.96 4.11
N ILE A 216 -15.12 3.74 3.56
CA ILE A 216 -14.93 3.50 2.12
C ILE A 216 -16.13 4.05 1.35
N LEU A 217 -15.88 4.75 0.25
CA LEU A 217 -16.93 5.27 -0.63
C LEU A 217 -17.71 4.12 -1.30
N PRO A 218 -18.96 4.35 -1.73
CA PRO A 218 -19.64 3.45 -2.65
C PRO A 218 -18.84 3.24 -3.92
N ASP A 219 -18.95 2.06 -4.54
CA ASP A 219 -18.27 1.79 -5.80
C ASP A 219 -18.98 2.49 -6.95
N MET A 220 -18.33 3.51 -7.51
CA MET A 220 -18.89 4.27 -8.62
C MET A 220 -18.85 3.51 -9.95
N ILE A 221 -18.02 2.47 -10.06
CA ILE A 221 -17.88 1.66 -11.28
C ILE A 221 -19.01 0.64 -11.38
N GLU A 222 -19.44 0.06 -10.24
CA GLU A 222 -20.50 -0.94 -10.20
C GLU A 222 -21.92 -0.34 -10.17
N VAL A 223 -22.06 0.95 -9.91
CA VAL A 223 -23.36 1.67 -9.83
C VAL A 223 -23.75 2.30 -11.17
N GLY A 224 -22.84 2.35 -12.14
CA GLY A 224 -23.05 2.98 -13.45
C GLY A 224 -23.73 2.10 -14.50
#